data_a3f6ee02fca9b95fd3656cc1d1e5b79a
#
_entry.id   a3f6ee02fca9b95fd3656cc1d1e5b79a
#
_cell.length_a   1.000
_cell.length_b   1.000
_cell.length_c   1.000
_cell.angle_alpha   90.00
_cell.angle_beta   90.00
_cell.angle_gamma   90.00
#
_symmetry.space_group_name_H-M   'P 1'
#
loop_
_entity.id
_entity.type
_entity.pdbx_description
1 polymer ?
#
loop_
_entity_poly.entity_id
_entity_poly.type
_entity_poly.pdbx_seq_one_letter_code
_entity_poly.pdbx_strand_id
1 'polypeptide(L)'
;TILPAGRPYHTDPLVQHKISDMITDMGATVITEDIVRGDSTTGIADSHLVTQWSYINRILRAAHWAAAQQDVHFVQTTSFGCGPDAFLLDETRNVLQRHGKSFTLLKIDDVNNIGSLKLRVRSVIESIRFGNTARERPEPFVTTKTFTKSERRRTLLAPFFTDYVSPLVPAAFRQAGF
;
A
#
# COMPACT_ATOMS: atom_id res chain seq x y z
N THR A 1 -3.44 18.71 -2.26
CA THR A 1 -3.29 18.07 -0.94
C THR A 1 -2.46 16.81 -1.05
N ILE A 2 -1.57 16.55 -0.08
CA ILE A 2 -0.77 15.32 0.03
C ILE A 2 -1.27 14.51 1.22
N LEU A 3 -1.45 13.21 1.00
CA LEU A 3 -1.82 12.24 2.02
C LEU A 3 -0.63 11.28 2.22
N PRO A 4 0.27 11.51 3.19
CA PRO A 4 1.25 10.53 3.61
C PRO A 4 0.55 9.43 4.40
N ALA A 5 0.79 8.18 4.02
CA ALA A 5 0.26 7.01 4.70
C ALA A 5 1.36 5.99 4.95
N GLY A 6 1.36 5.42 6.13
CA GLY A 6 2.38 4.46 6.54
C GLY A 6 2.03 3.79 7.85
N ARG A 7 3.01 3.18 8.46
CA ARG A 7 2.85 2.64 9.81
C ARG A 7 2.67 3.77 10.81
N PRO A 8 2.06 3.55 11.98
CA PRO A 8 1.79 4.61 12.95
C PRO A 8 3.01 5.50 13.27
N TYR A 9 4.19 4.92 13.34
CA TYR A 9 5.42 5.67 13.60
C TYR A 9 5.88 6.54 12.42
N HIS A 10 5.41 6.30 11.19
CA HIS A 10 5.70 7.16 10.04
C HIS A 10 4.84 8.42 10.00
N THR A 11 3.72 8.42 10.70
CA THR A 11 2.79 9.56 10.76
C THR A 11 2.92 10.35 12.05
N ASP A 12 3.63 9.81 13.04
CA ASP A 12 3.93 10.51 14.29
C ASP A 12 4.86 11.71 14.04
N PRO A 13 4.49 12.93 14.47
CA PRO A 13 5.27 14.13 14.21
C PRO A 13 6.71 14.10 14.72
N LEU A 14 6.98 13.33 15.78
CA LEU A 14 8.32 13.20 16.35
C LEU A 14 9.19 12.21 15.57
N VAL A 15 8.56 11.19 14.95
CA VAL A 15 9.28 10.09 14.28
C VAL A 15 9.40 10.30 12.77
N GLN A 16 8.46 11.02 12.15
CA GLN A 16 8.43 11.24 10.71
C GLN A 16 9.53 12.18 10.14
N HIS A 17 10.51 12.57 10.93
CA HIS A 17 11.60 13.47 10.52
C HIS A 17 11.12 14.80 9.91
N LYS A 18 10.02 15.37 10.42
CA LYS A 18 9.41 16.63 9.95
C LYS A 18 8.98 16.61 8.47
N ILE A 19 8.60 15.46 7.96
CA ILE A 19 8.14 15.33 6.56
C ILE A 19 6.91 16.22 6.33
N SER A 20 5.97 16.23 7.25
CA SER A 20 4.78 17.08 7.15
C SER A 20 5.13 18.55 7.08
N ASP A 21 6.06 19.01 7.92
CA ASP A 21 6.54 20.39 7.91
C ASP A 21 7.21 20.74 6.57
N MET A 22 8.07 19.83 6.06
CA MET A 22 8.70 20.02 4.75
C MET A 22 7.68 20.14 3.61
N ILE A 23 6.60 19.39 3.65
CA ILE A 23 5.54 19.42 2.66
C ILE A 23 4.77 20.75 2.76
N THR A 24 4.42 21.17 3.98
CA THR A 24 3.70 22.42 4.20
C THR A 24 4.53 23.65 3.89
N ASP A 25 5.81 23.67 4.21
CA ASP A 25 6.77 24.73 3.85
C ASP A 25 6.88 24.93 2.33
N MET A 26 6.62 23.88 1.55
CA MET A 26 6.57 23.94 0.10
C MET A 26 5.19 24.31 -0.46
N GLY A 27 4.25 24.71 0.40
CA GLY A 27 2.93 25.20 0.02
C GLY A 27 1.91 24.11 -0.32
N ALA A 28 2.11 22.88 0.14
CA ALA A 28 1.14 21.80 -0.01
C ALA A 28 0.45 21.49 1.33
N THR A 29 -0.85 21.20 1.28
CA THR A 29 -1.61 20.76 2.45
C THR A 29 -1.31 19.30 2.75
N VAL A 30 -1.18 18.96 4.02
CA VAL A 30 -0.99 17.58 4.48
C VAL A 30 -2.23 17.12 5.24
N ILE A 31 -2.69 15.92 4.91
CA ILE A 31 -3.70 15.18 5.68
C ILE A 31 -3.16 13.78 5.96
N THR A 32 -3.53 13.18 7.07
CA THR A 32 -3.07 11.83 7.43
C THR A 32 -4.12 10.77 7.08
N GLU A 33 -3.70 9.51 7.05
CA GLU A 33 -4.61 8.39 6.85
C GLU A 33 -5.69 8.26 7.93
N ASP A 34 -5.60 9.00 9.03
CA ASP A 34 -6.66 9.05 10.04
C ASP A 34 -7.97 9.65 9.50
N ILE A 35 -7.92 10.36 8.37
CA ILE A 35 -9.13 10.90 7.72
C ILE A 35 -10.15 9.81 7.39
N VAL A 36 -9.69 8.59 7.12
CA VAL A 36 -10.59 7.45 6.83
C VAL A 36 -10.96 6.64 8.06
N ARG A 37 -10.54 7.04 9.25
CA ARG A 37 -10.75 6.27 10.48
C ARG A 37 -12.24 6.12 10.84
N GLY A 38 -13.02 7.15 10.60
CA GLY A 38 -14.47 7.16 10.82
C GLY A 38 -15.30 6.85 9.58
N ASP A 39 -14.67 6.66 8.43
CA ASP A 39 -15.36 6.39 7.18
C ASP A 39 -15.66 4.90 7.04
N SER A 40 -16.93 4.54 7.25
CA SER A 40 -17.43 3.19 7.03
C SER A 40 -17.74 2.88 5.56
N THR A 41 -17.70 3.88 4.68
CA THR A 41 -18.09 3.75 3.26
C THR A 41 -16.92 3.30 2.39
N THR A 42 -15.70 3.66 2.75
CA THR A 42 -14.51 3.23 1.99
C THR A 42 -14.14 1.78 2.33
N GLY A 43 -14.57 0.87 1.48
CA GLY A 43 -14.21 -0.56 1.56
C GLY A 43 -12.85 -0.87 0.96
N ILE A 44 -12.36 -2.07 1.22
CA ILE A 44 -11.15 -2.65 0.60
C ILE A 44 -11.50 -3.92 -0.19
N ALA A 45 -12.76 -4.05 -0.62
CA ALA A 45 -13.26 -5.26 -1.29
C ALA A 45 -12.56 -5.52 -2.63
N ASP A 46 -12.08 -4.46 -3.28
CA ASP A 46 -11.35 -4.53 -4.56
C ASP A 46 -9.85 -4.74 -4.38
N SER A 47 -9.43 -5.21 -3.22
CA SER A 47 -8.04 -5.54 -2.94
C SER A 47 -7.81 -7.03 -3.02
N HIS A 48 -6.70 -7.45 -3.65
CA HIS A 48 -6.28 -8.85 -3.68
C HIS A 48 -5.69 -9.32 -2.36
N LEU A 49 -5.29 -8.39 -1.51
CA LEU A 49 -4.63 -8.66 -0.26
C LEU A 49 -5.65 -8.94 0.84
N VAL A 50 -5.67 -10.17 1.33
CA VAL A 50 -6.37 -10.51 2.57
C VAL A 50 -5.48 -10.13 3.74
N THR A 51 -5.90 -9.17 4.54
CA THR A 51 -5.11 -8.68 5.65
C THR A 51 -5.89 -8.70 6.96
N GLN A 52 -5.22 -9.17 8.01
CA GLN A 52 -5.74 -9.18 9.38
C GLN A 52 -5.20 -8.00 10.22
N TRP A 53 -4.23 -7.24 9.68
CA TRP A 53 -3.56 -6.19 10.42
C TRP A 53 -4.22 -4.84 10.21
N SER A 54 -4.59 -4.20 11.31
CA SER A 54 -5.37 -2.96 11.33
C SER A 54 -4.70 -1.80 10.58
N TYR A 55 -3.38 -1.64 10.71
CA TYR A 55 -2.67 -0.56 10.02
C TYR A 55 -2.56 -0.78 8.51
N ILE A 56 -2.42 -2.02 8.04
CA ILE A 56 -2.44 -2.33 6.60
C ILE A 56 -3.81 -2.00 6.02
N ASN A 57 -4.88 -2.41 6.70
CA ASN A 57 -6.25 -2.08 6.31
C ASN A 57 -6.48 -0.56 6.25
N ARG A 58 -5.91 0.18 7.22
CA ARG A 58 -6.01 1.63 7.25
C ARG A 58 -5.31 2.28 6.06
N ILE A 59 -4.09 1.84 5.72
CA ILE A 59 -3.34 2.34 4.57
C ILE A 59 -4.08 2.04 3.26
N LEU A 60 -4.61 0.82 3.09
CA LEU A 60 -5.40 0.46 1.92
C LEU A 60 -6.68 1.29 1.80
N ARG A 61 -7.41 1.50 2.90
CA ARG A 61 -8.57 2.40 2.91
C ARG A 61 -8.20 3.82 2.52
N ALA A 62 -7.09 4.33 3.04
CA ALA A 62 -6.59 5.66 2.69
C ALA A 62 -6.24 5.75 1.19
N ALA A 63 -5.67 4.69 0.60
CA ALA A 63 -5.40 4.64 -0.82
C ALA A 63 -6.69 4.64 -1.66
N HIS A 64 -7.69 3.83 -1.31
CA HIS A 64 -8.99 3.84 -1.98
C HIS A 64 -9.69 5.18 -1.84
N TRP A 65 -9.66 5.78 -0.65
CA TRP A 65 -10.23 7.10 -0.43
C TRP A 65 -9.52 8.16 -1.30
N ALA A 66 -8.18 8.19 -1.28
CA ALA A 66 -7.41 9.13 -2.07
C ALA A 66 -7.57 8.92 -3.58
N ALA A 67 -7.77 7.67 -4.01
CA ALA A 67 -8.04 7.35 -5.41
C ALA A 67 -9.34 7.99 -5.92
N ALA A 68 -10.34 8.15 -5.05
CA ALA A 68 -11.61 8.79 -5.38
C ALA A 68 -11.57 10.32 -5.34
N GLN A 69 -10.53 10.95 -4.74
CA GLN A 69 -10.40 12.40 -4.62
C GLN A 69 -9.57 12.97 -5.76
N GLN A 70 -10.02 14.07 -6.41
CA GLN A 70 -9.26 14.66 -7.53
C GLN A 70 -7.93 15.26 -7.08
N ASP A 71 -7.94 16.05 -6.00
CA ASP A 71 -6.81 16.90 -5.57
C ASP A 71 -6.01 16.30 -4.43
N VAL A 72 -6.12 15.00 -4.21
CA VAL A 72 -5.34 14.28 -3.20
C VAL A 72 -4.31 13.39 -3.86
N HIS A 73 -3.04 13.58 -3.50
CA HIS A 73 -1.91 12.77 -3.92
C HIS A 73 -1.47 11.88 -2.76
N PHE A 74 -1.55 10.59 -3.00
CA PHE A 74 -1.18 9.57 -2.02
C PHE A 74 0.33 9.33 -2.04
N VAL A 75 0.95 9.37 -0.87
CA VAL A 75 2.38 9.11 -0.68
C VAL A 75 2.53 8.03 0.37
N GLN A 76 2.96 6.84 -0.03
CA GLN A 76 3.23 5.78 0.93
C GLN A 76 4.61 5.93 1.54
N THR A 77 4.68 5.90 2.86
CA THR A 77 5.94 5.90 3.61
C THR A 77 6.29 4.49 4.06
N THR A 78 7.56 4.12 3.93
CA THR A 78 8.10 2.83 4.41
C THR A 78 9.52 3.02 4.91
N SER A 79 9.98 2.17 5.84
CA SER A 79 11.35 2.25 6.36
C SER A 79 12.22 1.08 5.89
N PHE A 80 11.78 -0.14 6.05
CA PHE A 80 12.56 -1.33 5.70
C PHE A 80 11.72 -2.29 4.87
N GLY A 81 12.39 -3.18 4.16
CA GLY A 81 11.72 -4.19 3.34
C GLY A 81 11.21 -5.36 4.18
N CYS A 82 10.06 -5.23 4.83
CA CYS A 82 9.40 -6.39 5.42
C CYS A 82 8.38 -6.99 4.44
N GLY A 83 8.14 -8.30 4.53
CA GLY A 83 7.25 -9.00 3.61
C GLY A 83 5.84 -8.40 3.51
N PRO A 84 5.16 -8.13 4.63
CA PRO A 84 3.85 -7.49 4.61
C PRO A 84 3.83 -6.12 3.93
N ASP A 85 4.86 -5.31 4.08
CA ASP A 85 4.96 -4.01 3.41
C ASP A 85 5.15 -4.17 1.90
N ALA A 86 5.88 -5.19 1.45
CA ALA A 86 6.06 -5.46 0.02
C ALA A 86 4.72 -5.74 -0.67
N PHE A 87 3.89 -6.61 -0.10
CA PHE A 87 2.54 -6.88 -0.60
C PHE A 87 1.64 -5.64 -0.55
N LEU A 88 1.73 -4.88 0.54
CA LEU A 88 0.96 -3.65 0.70
C LEU A 88 1.33 -2.61 -0.37
N LEU A 89 2.61 -2.44 -0.67
CA LEU A 89 3.09 -1.51 -1.69
C LEU A 89 2.52 -1.84 -3.07
N ASP A 90 2.55 -3.12 -3.44
CA ASP A 90 2.02 -3.57 -4.73
C ASP A 90 0.51 -3.36 -4.81
N GLU A 91 -0.23 -3.72 -3.77
CA GLU A 91 -1.67 -3.55 -3.76
C GLU A 91 -2.08 -2.07 -3.77
N THR A 92 -1.41 -1.23 -2.99
CA THR A 92 -1.65 0.22 -2.97
C THR A 92 -1.39 0.84 -4.35
N ARG A 93 -0.30 0.43 -5.01
CA ARG A 93 0.00 0.86 -6.38
C ARG A 93 -1.12 0.47 -7.33
N ASN A 94 -1.57 -0.79 -7.29
CA ASN A 94 -2.65 -1.29 -8.13
C ASN A 94 -3.96 -0.52 -7.91
N VAL A 95 -4.31 -0.23 -6.67
CA VAL A 95 -5.49 0.58 -6.33
C VAL A 95 -5.42 1.95 -6.99
N LEU A 96 -4.31 2.67 -6.84
CA LEU A 96 -4.13 4.01 -7.39
C LEU A 96 -4.10 4.00 -8.92
N GLN A 97 -3.37 3.08 -9.53
CA GLN A 97 -3.26 2.95 -10.99
C GLN A 97 -4.62 2.67 -11.66
N ARG A 98 -5.45 1.82 -11.06
CA ARG A 98 -6.82 1.57 -11.54
C ARG A 98 -7.67 2.84 -11.61
N HIS A 99 -7.37 3.83 -10.79
CA HIS A 99 -8.04 5.13 -10.79
C HIS A 99 -7.27 6.21 -11.58
N GLY A 100 -6.24 5.82 -12.33
CA GLY A 100 -5.42 6.75 -13.11
C GLY A 100 -4.57 7.69 -12.26
N LYS A 101 -4.28 7.30 -11.01
CA LYS A 101 -3.44 8.07 -10.10
C LYS A 101 -2.03 7.51 -10.00
N SER A 102 -1.07 8.40 -9.87
CA SER A 102 0.32 8.01 -9.64
C SER A 102 0.51 7.47 -8.22
N PHE A 103 1.36 6.46 -8.10
CA PHE A 103 1.84 5.95 -6.83
C PHE A 103 3.20 6.56 -6.49
N THR A 104 3.33 7.11 -5.30
CA THR A 104 4.59 7.64 -4.80
C THR A 104 5.02 6.91 -3.54
N LEU A 105 6.25 6.39 -3.57
CA LEU A 105 6.88 5.76 -2.42
C LEU A 105 7.96 6.65 -1.85
N LEU A 106 7.85 6.96 -0.56
CA LEU A 106 8.86 7.67 0.20
C LEU A 106 9.50 6.74 1.22
N LYS A 107 10.70 6.29 0.92
CA LYS A 107 11.44 5.42 1.83
C LYS A 107 12.16 6.28 2.88
N ILE A 108 11.84 6.04 4.14
CA ILE A 108 12.43 6.69 5.30
C ILE A 108 13.37 5.68 5.94
N ASP A 109 14.65 5.81 5.67
CA ASP A 109 15.68 4.98 6.31
C ASP A 109 16.19 5.67 7.59
N ASP A 110 16.74 4.90 8.53
CA ASP A 110 17.37 5.40 9.75
C ASP A 110 18.56 6.35 9.53
N VAL A 111 18.93 6.53 8.30
CA VAL A 111 20.03 7.42 7.95
C VAL A 111 19.56 8.85 8.07
N ASN A 112 20.11 9.56 9.02
CA ASN A 112 19.92 10.97 9.35
C ASN A 112 20.20 11.96 8.19
N ASN A 113 19.87 11.61 6.95
CA ASN A 113 20.09 12.46 5.81
C ASN A 113 18.82 13.24 5.46
N ILE A 114 18.51 14.22 6.32
CA ILE A 114 17.40 15.16 6.14
C ILE A 114 17.46 15.84 4.75
N GLY A 115 18.67 16.09 4.24
CA GLY A 115 18.86 16.70 2.91
C GLY A 115 18.33 15.82 1.78
N SER A 116 18.61 14.51 1.80
CA SER A 116 18.09 13.56 0.81
C SER A 116 16.56 13.45 0.89
N LEU A 117 16.01 13.42 2.10
CA LEU A 117 14.57 13.39 2.31
C LEU A 117 13.89 14.65 1.76
N LYS A 118 14.46 15.83 2.04
CA LYS A 118 13.96 17.12 1.53
C LYS A 118 13.97 17.17 0.00
N LEU A 119 15.02 16.65 -0.65
CA LEU A 119 15.08 16.57 -2.10
C LEU A 119 13.99 15.66 -2.68
N ARG A 120 13.73 14.50 -2.05
CA ARG A 120 12.67 13.58 -2.47
C ARG A 120 11.29 14.22 -2.32
N VAL A 121 11.01 14.83 -1.18
CA VAL A 121 9.74 15.56 -0.94
C VAL A 121 9.56 16.66 -1.99
N ARG A 122 10.61 17.45 -2.25
CA ARG A 122 10.57 18.50 -3.28
C ARG A 122 10.30 17.91 -4.66
N SER A 123 10.96 16.84 -5.04
CA SER A 123 10.73 16.16 -6.32
C SER A 123 9.28 15.70 -6.48
N VAL A 124 8.67 15.17 -5.43
CA VAL A 124 7.25 14.77 -5.44
C VAL A 124 6.36 15.99 -5.68
N ILE A 125 6.58 17.09 -4.94
CA ILE A 125 5.77 18.29 -5.04
C ILE A 125 5.89 18.93 -6.43
N GLU A 126 7.11 19.01 -6.95
CA GLU A 126 7.33 19.56 -8.29
C GLU A 126 6.72 18.65 -9.38
N SER A 127 6.82 17.34 -9.25
CA SER A 127 6.15 16.39 -10.15
C SER A 127 4.64 16.60 -10.18
N ILE A 128 4.04 16.85 -9.03
CA ILE A 128 2.61 17.17 -8.92
C ILE A 128 2.28 18.51 -9.59
N ARG A 129 3.07 19.55 -9.34
CA ARG A 129 2.88 20.90 -9.89
C ARG A 129 2.98 20.96 -11.41
N PHE A 130 3.95 20.24 -11.97
CA PHE A 130 4.16 20.20 -13.41
C PHE A 130 3.21 19.25 -14.14
N GLY A 131 2.30 18.59 -13.43
CA GLY A 131 1.34 17.67 -14.03
C GLY A 131 1.99 16.44 -14.68
N ASN A 132 3.24 16.18 -14.36
CA ASN A 132 4.02 15.06 -14.92
C ASN A 132 3.68 13.72 -14.24
N THR A 133 2.46 13.62 -13.75
CA THR A 133 1.87 12.36 -13.33
C THR A 133 1.46 11.66 -14.62
N ALA A 134 2.34 10.80 -15.13
CA ALA A 134 1.95 9.91 -16.21
C ALA A 134 0.65 9.22 -15.78
N ARG A 135 -0.45 9.55 -16.47
CA ARG A 135 -1.71 8.85 -16.28
C ARG A 135 -1.49 7.45 -16.84
N GLU A 136 -1.00 6.56 -16.00
CA GLU A 136 -0.99 5.15 -16.33
C GLU A 136 -2.42 4.75 -16.67
N ARG A 137 -2.59 3.99 -17.74
CA ARG A 137 -3.94 3.53 -18.12
C ARG A 137 -4.47 2.68 -16.97
N PRO A 138 -5.68 2.98 -16.46
CA PRO A 138 -6.23 2.20 -15.38
C PRO A 138 -6.37 0.74 -15.81
N GLU A 139 -5.72 -0.16 -15.09
CA GLU A 139 -5.90 -1.59 -15.30
C GLU A 139 -7.18 -2.05 -14.60
N PRO A 140 -8.00 -2.86 -15.26
CA PRO A 140 -9.22 -3.37 -14.65
C PRO A 140 -8.87 -4.30 -13.48
N PHE A 141 -9.66 -4.23 -12.42
CA PHE A 141 -9.55 -5.18 -11.33
C PHE A 141 -9.91 -6.59 -11.80
N VAL A 142 -8.96 -7.50 -11.76
CA VAL A 142 -9.18 -8.89 -12.11
C VAL A 142 -9.51 -9.67 -10.83
N THR A 143 -10.77 -10.03 -10.65
CA THR A 143 -11.18 -10.89 -9.54
C THR A 143 -10.54 -12.27 -9.68
N THR A 144 -9.99 -12.78 -8.59
CA THR A 144 -9.55 -14.16 -8.51
C THR A 144 -10.74 -15.09 -8.74
N LYS A 145 -10.60 -16.04 -9.65
CA LYS A 145 -11.65 -17.04 -9.87
C LYS A 145 -11.86 -17.83 -8.58
N THR A 146 -13.12 -18.01 -8.21
CA THR A 146 -13.47 -18.85 -7.08
C THR A 146 -13.06 -20.30 -7.39
N PHE A 147 -12.37 -20.91 -6.45
CA PHE A 147 -11.97 -22.31 -6.55
C PHE A 147 -13.20 -23.22 -6.63
N THR A 148 -13.21 -24.12 -7.59
CA THR A 148 -14.32 -25.06 -7.84
C THR A 148 -13.90 -26.51 -7.55
N LYS A 149 -14.90 -27.38 -7.33
CA LYS A 149 -14.62 -28.82 -7.10
C LYS A 149 -13.86 -29.49 -8.25
N SER A 150 -14.04 -29.04 -9.48
CA SER A 150 -13.33 -29.56 -10.67
C SER A 150 -11.83 -29.29 -10.62
N GLU A 151 -11.40 -28.24 -9.94
CA GLU A 151 -10.00 -27.85 -9.83
C GLU A 151 -9.21 -28.68 -8.80
N ARG A 152 -9.90 -29.48 -7.99
CA ARG A 152 -9.30 -30.44 -7.07
C ARG A 152 -8.46 -31.54 -7.76
N ARG A 153 -8.62 -31.68 -9.07
CA ARG A 153 -7.79 -32.59 -9.89
C ARG A 153 -6.42 -32.03 -10.25
N ARG A 154 -6.16 -30.76 -9.93
CA ARG A 154 -4.87 -30.12 -10.20
C ARG A 154 -3.83 -30.57 -9.19
N THR A 155 -2.61 -30.70 -9.64
CA THR A 155 -1.46 -30.90 -8.73
C THR A 155 -1.17 -29.59 -8.01
N LEU A 156 -1.16 -29.62 -6.69
CA LEU A 156 -0.77 -28.49 -5.87
C LEU A 156 0.73 -28.56 -5.58
N LEU A 157 1.44 -27.52 -5.95
CA LEU A 157 2.84 -27.33 -5.59
C LEU A 157 2.91 -26.42 -4.37
N ALA A 158 3.39 -26.95 -3.25
CA ALA A 158 3.63 -26.17 -2.05
C ALA A 158 5.15 -25.99 -1.86
N PRO A 159 5.62 -24.79 -1.51
CA PRO A 159 7.02 -24.59 -1.17
C PRO A 159 7.36 -25.37 0.11
N PHE A 160 8.60 -25.75 0.24
CA PHE A 160 9.11 -26.33 1.48
C PHE A 160 9.24 -25.20 2.53
N PHE A 161 8.59 -25.35 3.67
CA PHE A 161 8.64 -24.37 4.75
C PHE A 161 9.67 -24.75 5.81
N THR A 162 9.46 -25.89 6.46
CA THR A 162 10.34 -26.43 7.48
C THR A 162 10.12 -27.94 7.59
N ASP A 163 11.06 -28.65 8.21
CA ASP A 163 10.95 -30.09 8.46
C ASP A 163 9.71 -30.47 9.29
N TYR A 164 9.23 -29.56 10.14
CA TYR A 164 8.06 -29.80 10.99
C TYR A 164 6.72 -29.50 10.30
N VAL A 165 6.67 -28.47 9.46
CA VAL A 165 5.42 -28.01 8.84
C VAL A 165 5.18 -28.67 7.50
N SER A 166 6.21 -28.84 6.68
CA SER A 166 6.08 -29.33 5.31
C SER A 166 5.46 -30.71 5.19
N PRO A 167 5.69 -31.67 6.08
CA PRO A 167 5.01 -32.98 6.03
C PRO A 167 3.52 -32.92 6.32
N LEU A 168 3.06 -31.89 7.08
CA LEU A 168 1.65 -31.72 7.45
C LEU A 168 0.82 -31.11 6.31
N VAL A 169 1.44 -30.31 5.45
CA VAL A 169 0.76 -29.60 4.36
C VAL A 169 0.06 -30.57 3.39
N PRO A 170 0.72 -31.62 2.85
CA PRO A 170 0.05 -32.59 1.98
C PRO A 170 -1.08 -33.33 2.67
N ALA A 171 -0.94 -33.65 3.96
CA ALA A 171 -1.98 -34.32 4.73
C ALA A 171 -3.24 -33.45 4.86
N ALA A 172 -3.07 -32.17 5.16
CA ALA A 172 -4.18 -31.21 5.26
C ALA A 172 -4.92 -31.05 3.91
N PHE A 173 -4.17 -30.94 2.81
CA PHE A 173 -4.78 -30.82 1.47
C PHE A 173 -5.52 -32.09 1.05
N ARG A 174 -4.96 -33.29 1.32
CA ARG A 174 -5.65 -34.55 1.04
C ARG A 174 -6.96 -34.66 1.83
N GLN A 175 -6.96 -34.23 3.10
CA GLN A 175 -8.18 -34.21 3.90
C GLN A 175 -9.22 -33.24 3.35
N ALA A 176 -8.80 -32.13 2.75
CA ALA A 176 -9.65 -31.18 2.06
C ALA A 176 -10.13 -31.68 0.67
N GLY A 177 -9.67 -32.84 0.23
CA GLY A 177 -10.09 -33.49 -1.01
C GLY A 177 -9.28 -33.10 -2.25
N PHE A 178 -8.01 -32.77 -2.09
CA PHE A 178 -7.02 -32.56 -3.15
C PHE A 178 -6.16 -33.79 -3.36
#